data_d1554dceadc9d7a2cec0d1a50af8a9e6
#
_entry.id   d1554dceadc9d7a2cec0d1a50af8a9e6
#
_cell.length_a   1.000
_cell.length_b   1.000
_cell.length_c   1.000
_cell.angle_alpha   90.00
_cell.angle_beta   90.00
_cell.angle_gamma   90.00
#
_symmetry.space_group_name_H-M   'P 1'
#
loop_
_entity.id
_entity.type
_entity.pdbx_description
1 polymer ?
#
loop_
_entity_poly.entity_id
_entity_poly.type
_entity_poly.pdbx_seq_one_letter_code
_entity_poly.pdbx_strand_id
1 'polypeptide(L)'
;MKHKAVTQRILAWMLALALLFTGILPANTASLTVNAASTTKSSNEITTAEEFPTQIPAGETYTLTADIKLADGQQITDLAGTLDGQGHVITLSGKALAENVSGTIQNLGVAGSVDVTSGYRGSIADNLTGTIQNSYSQAKINDNWNTVGGLAGTIKGGTVRNCYYAAELKMMNGGIAAYAASDARSQISNSYFQSGTMIETVAMAASNADVSDCASKSADELKTADTVALLNTGIVDTGYIFAVSEDGGFPVLVKGAAEISWTPLENALKQAEGYEEENYTEESWKTLSDAVAAGNALKAGEGVTQEQ
;
A
#
# COMPACT_ATOMS: atom_id res chain seq x y z
N MET A 1 -7.57 20.77 16.72
CA MET A 1 -8.80 21.13 15.99
C MET A 1 -8.60 22.12 14.83
N LYS A 2 -7.48 22.86 14.74
CA LYS A 2 -7.22 23.80 13.63
C LYS A 2 -6.69 23.14 12.34
N HIS A 3 -6.04 21.99 12.43
CA HIS A 3 -5.37 21.33 11.29
C HIS A 3 -6.35 20.63 10.30
N LYS A 4 -7.43 20.01 10.79
CA LYS A 4 -8.46 19.41 9.91
C LYS A 4 -9.14 20.41 8.97
N ALA A 5 -9.25 21.66 9.39
CA ALA A 5 -9.89 22.70 8.58
C ALA A 5 -9.03 23.18 7.40
N VAL A 6 -7.70 23.05 7.50
CA VAL A 6 -6.78 23.49 6.43
C VAL A 6 -6.72 22.43 5.33
N THR A 7 -6.58 21.15 5.68
CA THR A 7 -6.55 20.04 4.71
C THR A 7 -7.87 19.95 3.92
N GLN A 8 -9.00 20.14 4.57
CA GLN A 8 -10.30 20.20 3.88
C GLN A 8 -10.43 21.43 2.97
N ARG A 9 -9.81 22.54 3.32
CA ARG A 9 -9.79 23.74 2.46
C ARG A 9 -8.91 23.56 1.23
N ILE A 10 -7.72 22.95 1.37
CA ILE A 10 -6.81 22.66 0.24
C ILE A 10 -7.46 21.67 -0.73
N LEU A 11 -8.09 20.59 -0.23
CA LEU A 11 -8.81 19.63 -1.06
C LEU A 11 -10.02 20.25 -1.76
N ALA A 12 -10.75 21.15 -1.06
CA ALA A 12 -11.87 21.91 -1.65
C ALA A 12 -11.40 22.90 -2.72
N TRP A 13 -10.22 23.53 -2.56
CA TRP A 13 -9.63 24.43 -3.54
C TRP A 13 -9.09 23.67 -4.77
N MET A 14 -8.46 22.50 -4.60
CA MET A 14 -8.05 21.65 -5.71
C MET A 14 -9.26 21.13 -6.50
N LEU A 15 -10.37 20.79 -5.83
CA LEU A 15 -11.61 20.39 -6.48
C LEU A 15 -12.30 21.57 -7.19
N ALA A 16 -12.25 22.76 -6.60
CA ALA A 16 -12.77 23.99 -7.21
C ALA A 16 -11.96 24.39 -8.44
N LEU A 17 -10.63 24.23 -8.41
CA LEU A 17 -9.78 24.45 -9.58
C LEU A 17 -10.15 23.48 -10.72
N ALA A 18 -10.33 22.20 -10.42
CA ALA A 18 -10.71 21.18 -11.40
C ALA A 18 -12.11 21.44 -12.02
N LEU A 19 -13.06 21.98 -11.25
CA LEU A 19 -14.42 22.30 -11.71
C LEU A 19 -14.47 23.58 -12.58
N LEU A 20 -13.59 24.53 -12.35
CA LEU A 20 -13.48 25.75 -13.19
C LEU A 20 -13.00 25.43 -14.61
N PHE A 21 -12.28 24.32 -14.82
CA PHE A 21 -11.70 23.92 -16.11
C PHE A 21 -12.65 23.17 -17.05
N THR A 22 -13.81 22.71 -16.58
CA THR A 22 -14.73 21.93 -17.44
C THR A 22 -15.74 22.76 -18.23
N GLY A 23 -15.76 24.08 -18.04
CA GLY A 23 -16.57 25.02 -18.85
C GLY A 23 -18.10 24.77 -18.83
N ILE A 24 -18.61 23.91 -17.95
CA ILE A 24 -20.01 23.56 -17.85
C ILE A 24 -20.50 23.86 -16.44
N LEU A 25 -20.86 25.10 -16.16
CA LEU A 25 -21.73 25.42 -15.04
C LEU A 25 -23.17 25.47 -15.59
N PRO A 26 -24.06 24.54 -15.19
CA PRO A 26 -25.49 24.72 -15.43
C PRO A 26 -25.97 25.91 -14.59
N ALA A 27 -26.74 26.80 -15.23
CA ALA A 27 -27.35 27.97 -14.61
C ALA A 27 -28.48 27.60 -13.63
N ASN A 28 -28.19 26.77 -12.65
CA ASN A 28 -29.08 26.48 -11.54
C ASN A 28 -28.25 26.35 -10.26
N THR A 29 -28.34 27.38 -9.42
CA THR A 29 -27.78 27.40 -8.07
C THR A 29 -28.54 26.41 -7.16
N ALA A 30 -28.26 25.13 -7.32
CA ALA A 30 -28.53 24.19 -6.25
C ALA A 30 -27.41 24.34 -5.22
N SER A 31 -27.72 24.75 -4.02
CA SER A 31 -26.82 24.77 -2.89
C SER A 31 -26.19 23.39 -2.77
N LEU A 32 -24.89 23.26 -3.08
CA LEU A 32 -24.10 22.10 -2.69
C LEU A 32 -23.96 22.16 -1.16
N THR A 33 -24.91 21.57 -0.47
CA THR A 33 -24.69 21.15 0.91
C THR A 33 -23.62 20.08 0.86
N VAL A 34 -22.38 20.48 1.12
CA VAL A 34 -21.35 19.51 1.54
C VAL A 34 -21.86 18.98 2.87
N ASN A 35 -22.56 17.85 2.82
CA ASN A 35 -22.73 17.04 4.02
C ASN A 35 -21.31 16.73 4.47
N ALA A 36 -20.90 17.37 5.58
CA ALA A 36 -19.77 16.89 6.35
C ALA A 36 -20.10 15.41 6.61
N ALA A 37 -19.35 14.52 5.94
CA ALA A 37 -19.51 13.11 6.17
C ALA A 37 -19.37 12.95 7.68
N SER A 38 -20.48 12.61 8.32
CA SER A 38 -20.47 12.13 9.69
C SER A 38 -19.37 11.08 9.72
N THR A 39 -18.35 11.28 10.53
CA THR A 39 -17.40 10.24 10.85
C THR A 39 -18.18 9.22 11.68
N THR A 40 -18.98 8.42 11.00
CA THR A 40 -19.37 7.12 11.52
C THR A 40 -18.05 6.38 11.67
N LYS A 41 -17.65 6.16 12.92
CA LYS A 41 -16.58 5.27 13.28
C LYS A 41 -16.77 4.03 12.43
N SER A 42 -15.85 3.77 11.49
CA SER A 42 -15.92 2.58 10.67
C SER A 42 -15.91 1.41 11.65
N SER A 43 -16.91 0.57 11.60
CA SER A 43 -17.04 -0.60 12.49
C SER A 43 -15.97 -1.68 12.22
N ASN A 44 -15.01 -1.40 11.33
CA ASN A 44 -14.04 -2.34 10.81
C ASN A 44 -12.64 -2.17 11.42
N GLU A 45 -12.56 -1.70 12.66
CA GLU A 45 -11.31 -1.71 13.44
C GLU A 45 -11.09 -3.10 14.05
N ILE A 46 -9.87 -3.64 13.90
CA ILE A 46 -9.44 -4.93 14.42
C ILE A 46 -8.42 -4.68 15.53
N THR A 47 -8.79 -4.99 16.75
CA THR A 47 -7.93 -4.86 17.94
C THR A 47 -7.54 -6.21 18.52
N THR A 48 -8.36 -7.24 18.26
CA THR A 48 -8.16 -8.61 18.79
C THR A 48 -8.34 -9.66 17.69
N ALA A 49 -7.89 -10.87 17.95
CA ALA A 49 -8.07 -11.99 17.01
C ALA A 49 -9.54 -12.42 16.83
N GLU A 50 -10.39 -12.17 17.82
CA GLU A 50 -11.82 -12.47 17.75
C GLU A 50 -12.55 -11.54 16.77
N GLU A 51 -12.05 -10.33 16.56
CA GLU A 51 -12.58 -9.35 15.62
C GLU A 51 -12.04 -9.55 14.20
N PHE A 52 -11.06 -10.46 14.03
CA PHE A 52 -10.44 -10.70 12.74
C PHE A 52 -11.44 -11.32 11.76
N PRO A 53 -11.68 -10.68 10.59
CA PRO A 53 -12.76 -11.08 9.70
C PRO A 53 -12.41 -12.36 8.94
N THR A 54 -13.43 -13.12 8.55
CA THR A 54 -13.29 -14.21 7.59
C THR A 54 -13.38 -13.76 6.15
N GLN A 55 -13.96 -12.58 5.90
CA GLN A 55 -14.08 -11.95 4.59
C GLN A 55 -13.96 -10.43 4.70
N ILE A 56 -13.37 -9.79 3.69
CA ILE A 56 -13.36 -8.32 3.53
C ILE A 56 -14.01 -7.99 2.19
N PRO A 57 -15.27 -7.51 2.18
CA PRO A 57 -15.99 -7.18 0.96
C PRO A 57 -15.35 -6.04 0.18
N ALA A 58 -15.57 -5.99 -1.13
CA ALA A 58 -15.12 -4.89 -1.98
C ALA A 58 -15.68 -3.54 -1.50
N GLY A 59 -14.83 -2.51 -1.48
CA GLY A 59 -15.17 -1.17 -1.01
C GLY A 59 -15.08 -0.99 0.51
N GLU A 60 -14.92 -2.06 1.29
CA GLU A 60 -14.70 -1.99 2.73
C GLU A 60 -13.20 -1.90 3.05
N THR A 61 -12.89 -1.15 4.10
CA THR A 61 -11.52 -1.09 4.67
C THR A 61 -11.55 -1.55 6.10
N TYR A 62 -10.74 -2.55 6.41
CA TYR A 62 -10.50 -3.02 7.77
C TYR A 62 -9.11 -2.55 8.21
N THR A 63 -9.03 -2.07 9.44
CA THR A 63 -7.82 -1.39 9.97
C THR A 63 -7.38 -2.03 11.27
N LEU A 64 -6.12 -2.46 11.35
CA LEU A 64 -5.54 -2.89 12.62
C LEU A 64 -5.30 -1.69 13.54
N THR A 65 -5.59 -1.86 14.81
CA THR A 65 -5.30 -0.88 15.86
C THR A 65 -4.36 -1.42 16.94
N ALA A 66 -3.98 -2.70 16.82
CA ALA A 66 -3.02 -3.37 17.68
C ALA A 66 -2.38 -4.57 16.95
N ASP A 67 -1.26 -5.03 17.46
CA ASP A 67 -0.70 -6.32 17.07
C ASP A 67 -1.61 -7.44 17.56
N ILE A 68 -1.89 -8.42 16.70
CA ILE A 68 -2.77 -9.53 17.03
C ILE A 68 -2.11 -10.87 16.75
N LYS A 69 -2.50 -11.89 17.50
CA LYS A 69 -2.10 -13.28 17.26
C LYS A 69 -3.34 -14.09 16.90
N LEU A 70 -3.36 -14.60 15.67
CA LEU A 70 -4.48 -15.41 15.19
C LEU A 70 -4.55 -16.78 15.90
N ALA A 71 -5.75 -17.29 16.05
CA ALA A 71 -5.98 -18.65 16.48
C ALA A 71 -5.50 -19.65 15.42
N ASP A 72 -5.31 -20.91 15.83
CA ASP A 72 -4.87 -21.96 14.91
C ASP A 72 -5.84 -22.12 13.73
N GLY A 73 -5.29 -22.05 12.52
CA GLY A 73 -6.06 -22.16 11.28
C GLY A 73 -6.95 -20.95 10.95
N GLN A 74 -6.91 -19.87 11.72
CA GLN A 74 -7.67 -18.64 11.42
C GLN A 74 -7.07 -17.92 10.20
N GLN A 75 -7.93 -17.52 9.26
CA GLN A 75 -7.54 -16.97 7.96
C GLN A 75 -8.71 -16.17 7.36
N ILE A 76 -8.41 -15.16 6.56
CA ILE A 76 -9.40 -14.55 5.65
C ILE A 76 -9.56 -15.47 4.43
N THR A 77 -10.79 -15.86 4.09
CA THR A 77 -11.05 -16.68 2.90
C THR A 77 -11.08 -15.85 1.63
N ASP A 78 -11.73 -14.68 1.67
CA ASP A 78 -11.84 -13.78 0.53
C ASP A 78 -11.63 -12.32 0.96
N LEU A 79 -10.59 -11.69 0.41
CA LEU A 79 -10.26 -10.30 0.63
C LEU A 79 -10.43 -9.53 -0.69
N ALA A 80 -11.57 -8.87 -0.86
CA ALA A 80 -11.88 -8.05 -2.02
C ALA A 80 -11.78 -6.54 -1.74
N GLY A 81 -11.87 -6.14 -0.47
CA GLY A 81 -11.66 -4.76 -0.01
C GLY A 81 -10.20 -4.48 0.37
N THR A 82 -9.99 -3.72 1.44
CA THR A 82 -8.65 -3.35 1.92
C THR A 82 -8.44 -3.82 3.35
N LEU A 83 -7.31 -4.47 3.61
CA LEU A 83 -6.75 -4.67 4.94
C LEU A 83 -5.56 -3.74 5.12
N ASP A 84 -5.70 -2.74 5.99
CA ASP A 84 -4.64 -1.81 6.34
C ASP A 84 -4.09 -2.15 7.73
N GLY A 85 -2.85 -2.60 7.76
CA GLY A 85 -2.16 -3.00 9.00
C GLY A 85 -1.77 -1.85 9.90
N GLN A 86 -1.74 -0.60 9.42
CA GLN A 86 -1.33 0.58 10.20
C GLN A 86 0.03 0.39 10.90
N GLY A 87 0.94 -0.36 10.30
CA GLY A 87 2.25 -0.71 10.86
C GLY A 87 2.22 -1.83 11.91
N HIS A 88 1.05 -2.36 12.26
CA HIS A 88 0.91 -3.47 13.21
C HIS A 88 1.28 -4.83 12.61
N VAL A 89 1.47 -5.80 13.49
CA VAL A 89 1.89 -7.16 13.15
C VAL A 89 0.76 -8.16 13.42
N ILE A 90 0.51 -9.03 12.45
CA ILE A 90 -0.34 -10.22 12.62
C ILE A 90 0.56 -11.45 12.76
N THR A 91 0.44 -12.15 13.89
CA THR A 91 1.11 -13.43 14.11
C THR A 91 0.21 -14.58 13.67
N LEU A 92 0.62 -15.29 12.63
CA LEU A 92 -0.08 -16.42 12.04
C LEU A 92 0.10 -17.71 12.86
N SER A 93 -0.87 -18.61 12.74
CA SER A 93 -0.82 -19.98 13.28
C SER A 93 -1.36 -20.99 12.26
N GLY A 94 -0.46 -21.63 11.53
CA GLY A 94 -0.74 -22.76 10.63
C GLY A 94 -1.22 -22.39 9.22
N LYS A 95 -1.84 -21.22 9.00
CA LYS A 95 -2.32 -20.80 7.69
C LYS A 95 -1.77 -19.45 7.25
N ALA A 96 -1.79 -19.21 5.93
CA ALA A 96 -1.57 -17.88 5.37
C ALA A 96 -2.59 -16.86 5.93
N LEU A 97 -2.26 -15.59 5.88
CA LEU A 97 -3.16 -14.52 6.31
C LEU A 97 -4.49 -14.53 5.54
N ALA A 98 -4.42 -14.70 4.22
CA ALA A 98 -5.59 -14.76 3.36
C ALA A 98 -5.46 -15.87 2.29
N GLU A 99 -6.58 -16.52 1.96
CA GLU A 99 -6.64 -17.52 0.89
C GLU A 99 -6.72 -16.84 -0.48
N ASN A 100 -7.71 -15.98 -0.69
CA ASN A 100 -7.90 -15.26 -1.96
C ASN A 100 -7.84 -13.75 -1.73
N VAL A 101 -6.96 -13.06 -2.45
CA VAL A 101 -6.79 -11.62 -2.36
C VAL A 101 -7.01 -11.01 -3.74
N SER A 102 -8.15 -10.36 -3.93
CA SER A 102 -8.46 -9.54 -5.11
C SER A 102 -8.46 -8.04 -4.80
N GLY A 103 -8.46 -7.67 -3.53
CA GLY A 103 -8.35 -6.31 -3.03
C GLY A 103 -6.91 -5.93 -2.66
N THR A 104 -6.74 -5.19 -1.58
CA THR A 104 -5.43 -4.64 -1.17
C THR A 104 -5.08 -5.03 0.26
N ILE A 105 -3.85 -5.48 0.46
CA ILE A 105 -3.20 -5.60 1.77
C ILE A 105 -2.05 -4.61 1.80
N GLN A 106 -2.02 -3.76 2.84
CA GLN A 106 -1.01 -2.71 2.95
C GLN A 106 -0.58 -2.42 4.38
N ASN A 107 0.62 -1.84 4.53
CA ASN A 107 1.15 -1.33 5.80
C ASN A 107 1.16 -2.40 6.92
N LEU A 108 1.46 -3.65 6.58
CA LEU A 108 1.25 -4.78 7.46
C LEU A 108 2.54 -5.57 7.68
N GLY A 109 2.83 -5.88 8.95
CA GLY A 109 3.79 -6.90 9.32
C GLY A 109 3.12 -8.26 9.53
N VAL A 110 3.78 -9.33 9.12
CA VAL A 110 3.31 -10.70 9.33
C VAL A 110 4.42 -11.53 9.97
N ALA A 111 4.08 -12.26 11.02
CA ALA A 111 4.97 -13.16 11.75
C ALA A 111 4.32 -14.52 11.99
N GLY A 112 4.97 -15.41 12.75
CA GLY A 112 4.43 -16.73 13.13
C GLY A 112 4.77 -17.82 12.13
N SER A 113 3.82 -18.68 11.77
CA SER A 113 4.09 -19.81 10.88
C SER A 113 2.92 -20.18 9.98
N VAL A 114 3.25 -20.76 8.84
CA VAL A 114 2.33 -21.35 7.87
C VAL A 114 2.73 -22.81 7.62
N ASP A 115 1.81 -23.72 7.75
CA ASP A 115 2.02 -25.15 7.49
C ASP A 115 1.48 -25.52 6.11
N VAL A 116 2.35 -25.95 5.21
CA VAL A 116 2.00 -26.25 3.82
C VAL A 116 1.94 -27.76 3.62
N THR A 117 0.76 -28.24 3.32
CA THR A 117 0.53 -29.66 3.02
C THR A 117 0.37 -29.93 1.53
N SER A 118 -0.04 -28.94 0.74
CA SER A 118 -0.24 -29.06 -0.70
C SER A 118 -0.40 -27.70 -1.38
N GLY A 119 -0.13 -27.68 -2.70
CA GLY A 119 -0.33 -26.50 -3.56
C GLY A 119 0.71 -25.41 -3.37
N TYR A 120 0.52 -24.30 -4.10
CA TYR A 120 1.33 -23.11 -3.97
C TYR A 120 0.79 -22.24 -2.84
N ARG A 121 1.61 -21.95 -1.84
CA ARG A 121 1.22 -21.18 -0.66
C ARG A 121 2.18 -20.02 -0.42
N GLY A 122 1.67 -18.97 0.18
CA GLY A 122 2.46 -17.83 0.67
C GLY A 122 2.21 -17.60 2.15
N SER A 123 2.88 -16.62 2.74
CA SER A 123 2.57 -16.22 4.12
C SER A 123 1.45 -15.19 4.19
N ILE A 124 1.32 -14.32 3.19
CA ILE A 124 0.30 -13.28 3.15
C ILE A 124 -0.90 -13.72 2.31
N ALA A 125 -0.68 -14.24 1.11
CA ALA A 125 -1.76 -14.67 0.24
C ALA A 125 -1.46 -16.04 -0.37
N ASP A 126 -2.46 -16.93 -0.43
CA ASP A 126 -2.34 -18.16 -1.22
C ASP A 126 -2.57 -17.85 -2.71
N ASN A 127 -3.61 -17.08 -3.03
CA ASN A 127 -3.94 -16.64 -4.38
C ASN A 127 -4.05 -15.11 -4.43
N LEU A 128 -3.24 -14.45 -5.25
CA LEU A 128 -3.18 -13.01 -5.40
C LEU A 128 -3.57 -12.57 -6.80
N THR A 129 -4.68 -11.87 -6.93
CA THR A 129 -5.10 -11.13 -8.12
C THR A 129 -5.15 -9.62 -7.88
N GLY A 130 -5.12 -9.20 -6.61
CA GLY A 130 -5.10 -7.81 -6.14
C GLY A 130 -3.69 -7.31 -5.84
N THR A 131 -3.53 -6.58 -4.74
CA THR A 131 -2.27 -5.90 -4.40
C THR A 131 -1.81 -6.22 -2.98
N ILE A 132 -0.51 -6.52 -2.84
CA ILE A 132 0.22 -6.48 -1.57
C ILE A 132 1.24 -5.36 -1.70
N GLN A 133 1.18 -4.36 -0.81
CA GLN A 133 2.10 -3.24 -0.87
C GLN A 133 2.55 -2.80 0.52
N ASN A 134 3.77 -2.24 0.58
CA ASN A 134 4.32 -1.66 1.80
C ASN A 134 4.11 -2.58 3.01
N SER A 135 4.44 -3.86 2.84
CA SER A 135 4.16 -4.91 3.82
C SER A 135 5.32 -5.90 3.89
N TYR A 136 5.40 -6.63 4.98
CA TYR A 136 6.45 -7.62 5.11
C TYR A 136 5.98 -8.89 5.80
N SER A 137 6.78 -9.97 5.62
CA SER A 137 6.57 -11.19 6.37
C SER A 137 7.89 -11.76 6.89
N GLN A 138 7.86 -12.15 8.14
CA GLN A 138 8.87 -12.93 8.86
C GLN A 138 8.30 -14.29 9.28
N ALA A 139 7.13 -14.65 8.76
CA ALA A 139 6.49 -15.92 9.09
C ALA A 139 7.28 -17.09 8.51
N LYS A 140 7.54 -18.10 9.33
CA LYS A 140 8.18 -19.33 8.88
C LYS A 140 7.21 -20.17 8.07
N ILE A 141 7.62 -20.59 6.87
CA ILE A 141 6.81 -21.49 6.05
C ILE A 141 7.35 -22.91 6.22
N ASN A 142 6.54 -23.77 6.84
CA ASN A 142 6.83 -25.19 7.05
C ASN A 142 6.31 -25.98 5.85
N ASP A 143 7.15 -26.16 4.83
CA ASP A 143 6.79 -26.90 3.64
C ASP A 143 7.27 -28.36 3.71
N ASN A 144 6.51 -29.28 3.11
CA ASN A 144 6.87 -30.68 2.91
C ASN A 144 7.12 -30.93 1.41
N TRP A 145 8.19 -30.34 0.87
CA TRP A 145 8.56 -30.45 -0.57
C TRP A 145 7.56 -29.79 -1.53
N ASN A 146 6.74 -28.87 -1.04
CA ASN A 146 5.89 -28.02 -1.91
C ASN A 146 6.68 -26.79 -2.34
N THR A 147 6.32 -26.25 -3.50
CA THR A 147 6.85 -24.96 -3.92
C THR A 147 6.05 -23.85 -3.23
N VAL A 148 6.74 -23.01 -2.49
CA VAL A 148 6.11 -21.91 -1.72
C VAL A 148 6.70 -20.56 -2.10
N GLY A 149 5.96 -19.49 -1.87
CA GLY A 149 6.43 -18.12 -1.98
C GLY A 149 6.49 -17.43 -0.62
N GLY A 150 7.48 -16.60 -0.40
CA GLY A 150 7.62 -15.89 0.87
C GLY A 150 6.38 -15.08 1.23
N LEU A 151 5.79 -14.39 0.26
CA LEU A 151 4.59 -13.55 0.46
C LEU A 151 3.35 -14.15 -0.21
N ALA A 152 3.44 -14.60 -1.46
CA ALA A 152 2.30 -15.10 -2.21
C ALA A 152 2.56 -16.52 -2.75
N GLY A 153 1.53 -17.37 -2.73
CA GLY A 153 1.56 -18.67 -3.38
C GLY A 153 1.47 -18.51 -4.89
N THR A 154 0.31 -18.16 -5.39
CA THR A 154 0.07 -17.89 -6.82
C THR A 154 -0.22 -16.41 -7.03
N ILE A 155 0.45 -15.80 -8.02
CA ILE A 155 0.10 -14.46 -8.51
C ILE A 155 -0.50 -14.60 -9.91
N LYS A 156 -1.70 -14.02 -10.10
CA LYS A 156 -2.41 -14.02 -11.38
C LYS A 156 -2.93 -12.62 -11.70
N GLY A 157 -2.13 -11.82 -12.41
CA GLY A 157 -2.45 -10.41 -12.70
C GLY A 157 -2.36 -9.49 -11.48
N GLY A 158 -1.89 -10.00 -10.34
CA GLY A 158 -1.72 -9.23 -9.10
C GLY A 158 -0.43 -8.44 -9.05
N THR A 159 -0.31 -7.60 -8.02
CA THR A 159 0.84 -6.71 -7.79
C THR A 159 1.42 -6.95 -6.40
N VAL A 160 2.76 -7.06 -6.32
CA VAL A 160 3.53 -6.98 -5.06
C VAL A 160 4.54 -5.86 -5.20
N ARG A 161 4.51 -4.88 -4.28
CA ARG A 161 5.45 -3.76 -4.33
C ARG A 161 5.86 -3.27 -2.95
N ASN A 162 7.11 -2.81 -2.84
CA ASN A 162 7.65 -2.28 -1.60
C ASN A 162 7.44 -3.26 -0.43
N CYS A 163 7.83 -4.50 -0.64
CA CYS A 163 7.62 -5.58 0.33
C CYS A 163 8.92 -6.33 0.61
N TYR A 164 8.99 -7.00 1.75
CA TYR A 164 10.08 -7.95 1.95
C TYR A 164 9.63 -9.23 2.67
N TYR A 165 10.41 -10.29 2.43
CA TYR A 165 10.29 -11.55 3.15
C TYR A 165 11.61 -11.90 3.86
N ALA A 166 11.57 -12.12 5.16
CA ALA A 166 12.77 -12.32 5.98
C ALA A 166 12.68 -13.56 6.88
N ALA A 167 12.44 -14.71 6.27
CA ALA A 167 12.64 -16.01 6.90
C ALA A 167 13.30 -16.96 5.93
N GLU A 168 13.91 -18.01 6.43
CA GLU A 168 14.57 -19.03 5.60
C GLU A 168 13.54 -19.80 4.79
N LEU A 169 13.81 -19.94 3.50
CA LEU A 169 13.09 -20.83 2.59
C LEU A 169 13.98 -22.01 2.20
N LYS A 170 13.37 -23.16 1.98
CA LYS A 170 14.06 -24.30 1.38
C LYS A 170 14.36 -24.05 -0.10
N MET A 171 15.25 -24.86 -0.67
CA MET A 171 15.64 -24.78 -2.07
C MET A 171 14.46 -24.78 -3.02
N MET A 172 14.60 -24.09 -4.17
CA MET A 172 13.64 -24.04 -5.27
C MET A 172 12.30 -23.37 -4.91
N ASN A 173 12.29 -22.49 -3.92
CA ASN A 173 11.14 -21.69 -3.56
C ASN A 173 11.24 -20.26 -4.11
N GLY A 174 10.14 -19.51 -4.11
CA GLY A 174 10.12 -18.11 -4.49
C GLY A 174 10.27 -17.21 -3.27
N GLY A 175 11.23 -16.30 -3.31
CA GLY A 175 11.41 -15.32 -2.23
C GLY A 175 10.16 -14.44 -2.03
N ILE A 176 9.46 -14.14 -3.13
CA ILE A 176 8.23 -13.34 -3.11
C ILE A 176 7.03 -14.23 -3.46
N ALA A 177 7.05 -14.96 -4.59
CA ALA A 177 5.93 -15.78 -5.02
C ALA A 177 6.37 -17.18 -5.46
N ALA A 178 5.54 -18.20 -5.21
CA ALA A 178 5.81 -19.54 -5.69
C ALA A 178 5.57 -19.68 -7.21
N TYR A 179 4.46 -19.15 -7.69
CA TYR A 179 4.04 -19.28 -9.08
C TYR A 179 3.43 -17.99 -9.62
N ALA A 180 3.86 -17.58 -10.82
CA ALA A 180 3.20 -16.51 -11.57
C ALA A 180 2.46 -17.12 -12.78
N ALA A 181 1.14 -16.92 -12.83
CA ALA A 181 0.30 -17.51 -13.87
C ALA A 181 0.55 -16.89 -15.25
N SER A 182 0.51 -17.72 -16.31
CA SER A 182 0.82 -17.29 -17.68
C SER A 182 -0.31 -16.55 -18.39
N ASP A 183 -1.52 -16.63 -17.86
CA ASP A 183 -2.73 -16.07 -18.47
C ASP A 183 -3.07 -14.65 -18.00
N ALA A 184 -2.27 -14.08 -17.10
CA ALA A 184 -2.43 -12.71 -16.63
C ALA A 184 -1.07 -12.10 -16.25
N ARG A 185 -0.86 -10.83 -16.62
CA ARG A 185 0.39 -10.10 -16.36
C ARG A 185 0.46 -9.68 -14.90
N SER A 186 1.41 -10.21 -14.16
CA SER A 186 1.68 -9.87 -12.76
C SER A 186 2.84 -8.91 -12.64
N GLN A 187 2.86 -8.08 -11.58
CA GLN A 187 3.90 -7.09 -11.32
C GLN A 187 4.53 -7.31 -9.95
N ILE A 188 5.85 -7.37 -9.90
CA ILE A 188 6.61 -7.44 -8.64
C ILE A 188 7.72 -6.39 -8.72
N SER A 189 7.71 -5.41 -7.80
CA SER A 189 8.68 -4.34 -7.83
C SER A 189 9.14 -3.92 -6.43
N ASN A 190 10.36 -3.36 -6.34
CA ASN A 190 10.95 -2.83 -5.09
C ASN A 190 10.79 -3.80 -3.92
N SER A 191 10.95 -5.10 -4.16
CA SER A 191 10.68 -6.13 -3.18
C SER A 191 11.88 -7.05 -2.97
N TYR A 192 12.18 -7.33 -1.71
CA TYR A 192 13.42 -8.01 -1.32
C TYR A 192 13.12 -9.24 -0.47
N PHE A 193 14.00 -10.22 -0.51
CA PHE A 193 13.82 -11.45 0.25
C PHE A 193 15.14 -11.98 0.77
N GLN A 194 15.06 -12.73 1.86
CA GLN A 194 16.25 -13.34 2.44
C GLN A 194 16.84 -14.37 1.49
N SER A 195 18.13 -14.23 1.21
CA SER A 195 18.87 -15.13 0.32
C SER A 195 18.90 -16.55 0.86
N GLY A 196 18.87 -17.51 -0.06
CA GLY A 196 18.98 -18.93 0.23
C GLY A 196 19.49 -19.69 -1.00
N THR A 197 19.62 -21.00 -0.90
CA THR A 197 20.11 -21.82 -2.01
C THR A 197 19.02 -21.97 -3.07
N MET A 198 19.28 -21.49 -4.29
CA MET A 198 18.36 -21.57 -5.44
C MET A 198 16.99 -20.92 -5.15
N ILE A 199 16.99 -19.79 -4.46
CA ILE A 199 15.79 -18.99 -4.23
C ILE A 199 15.76 -17.86 -5.25
N GLU A 200 14.70 -17.80 -6.04
CA GLU A 200 14.43 -16.76 -7.03
C GLU A 200 13.32 -15.82 -6.53
N THR A 201 13.10 -14.69 -7.17
CA THR A 201 11.96 -13.80 -6.82
C THR A 201 10.63 -14.54 -6.99
N VAL A 202 10.49 -15.30 -8.08
CA VAL A 202 9.38 -16.22 -8.33
C VAL A 202 9.96 -17.59 -8.67
N ALA A 203 9.60 -18.63 -7.92
CA ALA A 203 10.16 -19.97 -8.12
C ALA A 203 9.80 -20.54 -9.50
N MET A 204 8.57 -20.33 -9.93
CA MET A 204 8.05 -20.81 -11.22
C MET A 204 7.44 -19.61 -11.96
N ALA A 205 8.30 -18.79 -12.57
CA ALA A 205 7.87 -17.67 -13.39
C ALA A 205 7.41 -18.17 -14.76
N ALA A 206 6.13 -17.98 -15.07
CA ALA A 206 5.72 -17.93 -16.45
C ALA A 206 6.19 -16.60 -17.07
N SER A 207 6.30 -16.54 -18.39
CA SER A 207 6.81 -15.39 -19.17
C SER A 207 6.08 -14.04 -18.95
N ASN A 208 5.07 -14.00 -18.11
CA ASN A 208 4.17 -12.85 -17.89
C ASN A 208 4.34 -12.15 -16.53
N ALA A 209 5.40 -12.43 -15.77
CA ALA A 209 5.72 -11.68 -14.58
C ALA A 209 6.71 -10.55 -14.92
N ASP A 210 6.30 -9.30 -14.69
CA ASP A 210 7.20 -8.16 -14.73
C ASP A 210 7.85 -8.05 -13.35
N VAL A 211 9.14 -8.33 -13.27
CA VAL A 211 9.94 -8.22 -12.06
C VAL A 211 10.94 -7.09 -12.25
N SER A 212 10.88 -6.05 -11.42
CA SER A 212 11.81 -4.92 -11.43
C SER A 212 12.26 -4.57 -10.02
N ASP A 213 13.53 -4.19 -9.87
CA ASP A 213 14.09 -3.73 -8.61
C ASP A 213 13.87 -4.70 -7.43
N CYS A 214 13.97 -6.00 -7.73
CA CYS A 214 13.83 -7.08 -6.78
C CYS A 214 15.15 -7.84 -6.65
N ALA A 215 15.51 -8.20 -5.44
CA ALA A 215 16.75 -8.95 -5.19
C ALA A 215 16.68 -9.79 -3.92
N SER A 216 17.45 -10.89 -3.93
CA SER A 216 17.80 -11.59 -2.71
C SER A 216 18.86 -10.79 -1.93
N LYS A 217 18.77 -10.79 -0.62
CA LYS A 217 19.69 -10.13 0.29
C LYS A 217 19.99 -11.07 1.47
N SER A 218 21.20 -11.02 2.00
CA SER A 218 21.49 -11.70 3.27
C SER A 218 20.62 -11.12 4.41
N ALA A 219 20.46 -11.85 5.48
CA ALA A 219 19.72 -11.35 6.64
C ALA A 219 20.28 -10.03 7.18
N ASP A 220 21.61 -9.84 7.12
CA ASP A 220 22.24 -8.60 7.58
C ASP A 220 22.04 -7.44 6.59
N GLU A 221 22.09 -7.69 5.28
CA GLU A 221 21.79 -6.68 4.27
C GLU A 221 20.35 -6.20 4.33
N LEU A 222 19.39 -7.10 4.64
CA LEU A 222 17.97 -6.72 4.80
C LEU A 222 17.76 -5.70 5.94
N LYS A 223 18.63 -5.67 6.95
CA LYS A 223 18.53 -4.79 8.12
C LYS A 223 19.16 -3.42 7.92
N THR A 224 19.79 -3.17 6.78
CA THR A 224 20.54 -1.93 6.54
C THR A 224 19.64 -0.77 6.15
N ALA A 225 20.11 0.46 6.40
CA ALA A 225 19.48 1.69 5.95
C ALA A 225 19.35 1.74 4.41
N ASP A 226 20.31 1.17 3.67
CA ASP A 226 20.26 1.10 2.21
C ASP A 226 19.07 0.27 1.73
N THR A 227 18.79 -0.88 2.37
CA THR A 227 17.60 -1.68 2.04
C THR A 227 16.32 -0.97 2.41
N VAL A 228 16.29 -0.26 3.55
CA VAL A 228 15.14 0.57 3.94
C VAL A 228 14.88 1.67 2.90
N ALA A 229 15.92 2.34 2.40
CA ALA A 229 15.79 3.34 1.35
C ALA A 229 15.20 2.75 0.05
N LEU A 230 15.67 1.55 -0.34
CA LEU A 230 15.14 0.83 -1.50
C LEU A 230 13.67 0.41 -1.32
N LEU A 231 13.31 -0.10 -0.14
CA LEU A 231 11.91 -0.44 0.20
C LEU A 231 10.98 0.77 0.15
N ASN A 232 11.48 1.95 0.48
CA ASN A 232 10.71 3.19 0.48
C ASN A 232 10.65 3.88 -0.89
N THR A 233 11.35 3.35 -1.91
CA THR A 233 11.33 3.93 -3.25
C THR A 233 9.92 3.87 -3.86
N GLY A 234 9.37 5.03 -4.20
CA GLY A 234 8.06 5.12 -4.86
C GLY A 234 6.86 4.75 -3.98
N ILE A 235 7.02 4.73 -2.66
CA ILE A 235 5.85 4.66 -1.76
C ILE A 235 5.08 5.97 -1.86
N VAL A 236 3.82 5.89 -2.25
CA VAL A 236 2.92 7.04 -2.36
C VAL A 236 1.70 6.79 -1.45
N ASP A 237 1.38 7.78 -0.61
CA ASP A 237 0.13 7.88 0.16
C ASP A 237 -0.27 6.71 1.07
N THR A 238 0.67 5.91 1.57
CA THR A 238 0.31 4.87 2.54
C THR A 238 0.27 5.38 3.98
N GLY A 239 0.85 6.55 4.27
CA GLY A 239 1.02 7.09 5.63
C GLY A 239 2.01 6.31 6.49
N TYR A 240 2.66 5.28 5.92
CA TYR A 240 3.65 4.43 6.58
C TYR A 240 4.85 4.21 5.66
N ILE A 241 6.03 4.17 6.26
CA ILE A 241 7.31 3.88 5.60
C ILE A 241 8.07 2.82 6.39
N PHE A 242 9.00 2.15 5.74
CA PHE A 242 9.96 1.31 6.45
C PHE A 242 11.00 2.16 7.18
N ALA A 243 11.38 1.70 8.36
CA ALA A 243 12.48 2.26 9.15
C ALA A 243 13.41 1.13 9.61
N VAL A 244 14.67 1.48 9.85
CA VAL A 244 15.62 0.56 10.52
C VAL A 244 15.10 0.32 11.93
N SER A 245 15.04 -0.95 12.33
CA SER A 245 14.59 -1.30 13.66
C SER A 245 15.60 -0.85 14.72
N GLU A 246 15.15 -0.24 15.82
CA GLU A 246 15.98 0.26 16.91
C GLU A 246 16.72 -0.86 17.66
N ASP A 247 16.17 -2.07 17.67
CA ASP A 247 16.76 -3.26 18.29
C ASP A 247 17.74 -4.03 17.39
N GLY A 248 18.00 -3.53 16.17
CA GLY A 248 18.85 -4.18 15.17
C GLY A 248 18.18 -5.36 14.47
N GLY A 249 16.86 -5.49 14.59
CA GLY A 249 16.03 -6.44 13.86
C GLY A 249 15.86 -6.09 12.38
N PHE A 250 14.94 -6.78 11.73
CA PHE A 250 14.52 -6.45 10.36
C PHE A 250 13.73 -5.13 10.33
N PRO A 251 13.65 -4.46 9.15
CA PRO A 251 12.92 -3.21 9.02
C PRO A 251 11.48 -3.31 9.54
N VAL A 252 11.03 -2.25 10.17
CA VAL A 252 9.66 -2.13 10.70
C VAL A 252 8.92 -1.03 9.97
N LEU A 253 7.59 -1.09 9.98
CA LEU A 253 6.75 -0.03 9.46
C LEU A 253 6.50 1.00 10.58
N VAL A 254 6.76 2.25 10.27
CA VAL A 254 6.49 3.38 11.15
C VAL A 254 5.61 4.38 10.42
N LYS A 255 4.81 5.11 11.17
CA LYS A 255 4.05 6.21 10.59
C LYS A 255 5.03 7.24 10.05
N GLY A 256 5.08 7.38 8.74
CA GLY A 256 5.93 8.34 8.05
C GLY A 256 5.17 9.64 7.84
N ALA A 257 5.90 10.75 7.73
CA ALA A 257 5.37 11.87 7.00
C ALA A 257 5.25 11.38 5.55
N ALA A 258 4.04 11.29 5.00
CA ALA A 258 3.88 11.03 3.59
C ALA A 258 4.68 12.11 2.86
N GLU A 259 5.61 11.70 1.99
CA GLU A 259 6.24 12.68 1.10
C GLU A 259 5.10 13.32 0.30
N ILE A 260 4.99 14.64 0.41
CA ILE A 260 3.97 15.37 -0.32
C ILE A 260 4.24 15.16 -1.80
N SER A 261 3.36 14.43 -2.48
CA SER A 261 3.41 14.37 -3.93
C SER A 261 2.99 15.73 -4.49
N TRP A 262 3.96 16.52 -4.89
CA TRP A 262 3.73 17.80 -5.55
C TRP A 262 3.23 17.67 -6.99
N THR A 263 3.33 16.47 -7.59
CA THR A 263 2.97 16.22 -8.99
C THR A 263 1.56 16.68 -9.38
N PRO A 264 0.48 16.43 -8.60
CA PRO A 264 -0.84 16.95 -8.93
C PRO A 264 -0.91 18.48 -8.92
N LEU A 265 -0.25 19.12 -7.94
CA LEU A 265 -0.17 20.57 -7.84
C LEU A 265 0.67 21.16 -8.97
N GLU A 266 1.81 20.57 -9.29
CA GLU A 266 2.66 20.96 -10.40
C GLU A 266 1.95 20.88 -11.74
N ASN A 267 1.20 19.82 -11.99
CA ASN A 267 0.38 19.68 -13.19
C ASN A 267 -0.72 20.74 -13.27
N ALA A 268 -1.39 21.02 -12.14
CA ALA A 268 -2.42 22.06 -12.09
C ALA A 268 -1.84 23.47 -12.31
N LEU A 269 -0.67 23.78 -11.70
CA LEU A 269 0.02 25.06 -11.91
C LEU A 269 0.47 25.21 -13.35
N LYS A 270 1.06 24.17 -13.94
CA LYS A 270 1.48 24.17 -15.36
C LYS A 270 0.28 24.35 -16.32
N GLN A 271 -0.87 23.74 -15.99
CA GLN A 271 -2.10 23.92 -16.76
C GLN A 271 -2.60 25.36 -16.62
N ALA A 272 -2.51 25.97 -15.45
CA ALA A 272 -2.89 27.35 -15.21
C ALA A 272 -2.05 28.37 -16.01
N GLU A 273 -0.79 28.07 -16.28
CA GLU A 273 0.10 28.91 -17.13
C GLU A 273 -0.40 29.04 -18.59
N GLY A 274 -1.23 28.12 -19.06
CA GLY A 274 -1.80 28.13 -20.41
C GLY A 274 -3.06 28.98 -20.56
N TYR A 275 -3.56 29.63 -19.51
CA TYR A 275 -4.75 30.47 -19.56
C TYR A 275 -4.37 31.94 -19.71
N GLU A 276 -5.10 32.67 -20.55
CA GLU A 276 -4.89 34.09 -20.86
C GLU A 276 -6.00 34.92 -20.25
N GLU A 277 -5.65 36.03 -19.57
CA GLU A 277 -6.56 36.90 -18.84
C GLU A 277 -7.73 37.41 -19.70
N GLU A 278 -7.46 37.71 -20.96
CA GLU A 278 -8.43 38.23 -21.90
C GLU A 278 -9.61 37.29 -22.20
N ASN A 279 -9.47 35.98 -21.89
CA ASN A 279 -10.48 34.96 -22.08
C ASN A 279 -11.42 34.79 -20.88
N TYR A 280 -11.22 35.56 -19.80
CA TYR A 280 -11.94 35.41 -18.54
C TYR A 280 -12.55 36.74 -18.05
N THR A 281 -13.53 36.63 -17.15
CA THR A 281 -14.02 37.82 -16.43
C THR A 281 -12.99 38.21 -15.36
N GLU A 282 -12.93 39.49 -14.98
CA GLU A 282 -12.04 40.01 -13.94
C GLU A 282 -12.15 39.20 -12.63
N GLU A 283 -13.36 38.82 -12.22
CA GLU A 283 -13.59 38.02 -11.02
C GLU A 283 -13.04 36.58 -11.13
N SER A 284 -13.28 35.94 -12.29
CA SER A 284 -12.77 34.56 -12.52
C SER A 284 -11.27 34.51 -12.70
N TRP A 285 -10.67 35.51 -13.35
CA TRP A 285 -9.24 35.65 -13.47
C TRP A 285 -8.56 35.90 -12.11
N LYS A 286 -9.15 36.79 -11.31
CA LYS A 286 -8.67 37.03 -9.95
C LYS A 286 -8.67 35.75 -9.11
N THR A 287 -9.74 34.96 -9.18
CA THR A 287 -9.87 33.68 -8.45
C THR A 287 -8.78 32.68 -8.88
N LEU A 288 -8.51 32.58 -10.18
CA LEU A 288 -7.45 31.73 -10.70
C LEU A 288 -6.07 32.21 -10.22
N SER A 289 -5.80 33.52 -10.33
CA SER A 289 -4.53 34.10 -9.90
C SER A 289 -4.26 33.91 -8.41
N ASP A 290 -5.28 34.09 -7.57
CA ASP A 290 -5.17 33.87 -6.11
C ASP A 290 -4.89 32.38 -5.81
N ALA A 291 -5.53 31.46 -6.53
CA ALA A 291 -5.31 30.00 -6.38
C ALA A 291 -3.89 29.59 -6.83
N VAL A 292 -3.40 30.13 -7.94
CA VAL A 292 -2.03 29.90 -8.42
C VAL A 292 -0.99 30.45 -7.44
N ALA A 293 -1.21 31.65 -6.90
CA ALA A 293 -0.35 32.25 -5.89
C ALA A 293 -0.29 31.40 -4.60
N ALA A 294 -1.45 30.90 -4.14
CA ALA A 294 -1.53 30.01 -2.99
C ALA A 294 -0.80 28.67 -3.24
N GLY A 295 -0.97 28.08 -4.42
CA GLY A 295 -0.28 26.83 -4.80
C GLY A 295 1.24 26.98 -4.85
N ASN A 296 1.75 28.09 -5.40
CA ASN A 296 3.17 28.40 -5.42
C ASN A 296 3.74 28.67 -4.01
N ALA A 297 2.96 29.31 -3.13
CA ALA A 297 3.36 29.55 -1.75
C ALA A 297 3.47 28.25 -0.95
N LEU A 298 2.58 27.29 -1.19
CA LEU A 298 2.65 25.95 -0.59
C LEU A 298 3.92 25.21 -1.02
N LYS A 299 4.26 25.26 -2.31
CA LYS A 299 5.46 24.61 -2.87
C LYS A 299 6.76 25.23 -2.36
N ALA A 300 6.77 26.51 -2.04
CA ALA A 300 7.93 27.24 -1.52
C ALA A 300 8.13 27.07 -0.01
N GLY A 301 7.17 26.50 0.71
CA GLY A 301 7.24 26.27 2.15
C GLY A 301 8.14 25.11 2.50
N GLU A 302 9.33 25.37 3.02
CA GLU A 302 10.19 24.32 3.59
C GLU A 302 9.49 23.70 4.81
N GLY A 303 9.38 22.37 4.82
CA GLY A 303 8.86 21.61 5.97
C GLY A 303 7.32 21.45 6.02
N VAL A 304 6.63 21.68 4.91
CA VAL A 304 5.19 21.38 4.80
C VAL A 304 4.99 19.87 4.82
N THR A 305 4.19 19.37 5.76
CA THR A 305 3.79 17.96 5.84
C THR A 305 2.35 17.78 5.36
N GLN A 306 1.94 16.56 5.00
CA GLN A 306 0.55 16.29 4.60
C GLN A 306 -0.48 16.66 5.68
N GLU A 307 -0.07 16.89 6.92
CA GLU A 307 -0.93 17.34 8.01
C GLU A 307 -1.13 18.86 8.03
N GLN A 308 -0.39 19.61 7.25
CA GLN A 308 -0.50 21.05 7.03
C GLN A 308 -1.23 21.36 5.72
#